data_34556ee2cd9e51974136d23e17643985
#
_entry.id   34556ee2cd9e51974136d23e17643985
#
_cell.length_a   1.000
_cell.length_b   1.000
_cell.length_c   1.000
_cell.angle_alpha   90.00
_cell.angle_beta   90.00
_cell.angle_gamma   90.00
#
_symmetry.space_group_name_H-M   'P 1'
#
loop_
_entity.id
_entity.type
_entity.pdbx_description
1 polymer ?
#
loop_
_entity_poly.entity_id
_entity_poly.type
_entity_poly.pdbx_seq_one_letter_code
_entity_poly.pdbx_strand_id
1 'polypeptide(L)'
;STLTNWMNEIKKWCPTLKPVCLIGNQDARNEIIRDVLMGPPNSFDVLVTSYEMVIREKGVLKKFNWRYLVIDEAHRIKNEKSKLSEIIREFKSTNRLLLTGTPLQNNLHELWALLNFLLPDVFNSSDDFDSWFNTNSCLGDKSLVERLHCVLRPFLLRRLKSEVEKK
;
A
#
# COMPACT_ATOMS: atom_id res chain seq x y z
N SER A 1 -17.39 8.91 1.69
CA SER A 1 -15.93 8.86 1.74
C SER A 1 -15.41 7.51 1.28
N THR A 2 -14.15 7.45 0.89
CA THR A 2 -13.49 6.23 0.40
C THR A 2 -13.49 5.13 1.46
N LEU A 3 -13.35 5.49 2.74
CA LEU A 3 -13.37 4.52 3.85
C LEU A 3 -14.74 3.84 4.01
N THR A 4 -15.82 4.59 3.91
CA THR A 4 -17.18 4.05 3.95
C THR A 4 -17.41 3.07 2.80
N ASN A 5 -16.90 3.40 1.62
CA ASN A 5 -16.99 2.52 0.46
C ASN A 5 -16.23 1.20 0.69
N TRP A 6 -15.03 1.26 1.22
CA TRP A 6 -14.27 0.07 1.60
C TRP A 6 -15.02 -0.80 2.61
N MET A 7 -15.59 -0.19 3.65
CA MET A 7 -16.39 -0.91 4.64
C MET A 7 -17.58 -1.64 4.02
N ASN A 8 -18.29 -0.96 3.12
CA ASN A 8 -19.45 -1.54 2.42
C ASN A 8 -19.05 -2.68 1.48
N GLU A 9 -17.95 -2.53 0.75
CA GLU A 9 -17.44 -3.56 -0.16
C GLU A 9 -16.97 -4.81 0.60
N ILE A 10 -16.30 -4.65 1.73
CA ILE A 10 -15.90 -5.78 2.56
C ILE A 10 -17.12 -6.54 3.06
N LYS A 11 -18.13 -5.85 3.54
CA LYS A 11 -19.39 -6.47 4.00
C LYS A 11 -20.12 -7.20 2.89
N LYS A 12 -20.09 -6.64 1.68
CA LYS A 12 -20.75 -7.22 0.51
C LYS A 12 -20.05 -8.49 0.02
N TRP A 13 -18.76 -8.46 -0.12
CA TRP A 13 -17.98 -9.53 -0.73
C TRP A 13 -17.50 -10.60 0.25
N CYS A 14 -17.28 -10.21 1.50
CA CYS A 14 -16.78 -11.09 2.55
C CYS A 14 -17.58 -10.91 3.84
N PRO A 15 -18.87 -11.31 3.86
CA PRO A 15 -19.76 -11.03 5.00
C PRO A 15 -19.33 -11.74 6.30
N THR A 16 -18.46 -12.74 6.23
CA THR A 16 -17.92 -13.44 7.40
C THR A 16 -16.77 -12.71 8.08
N LEU A 17 -16.14 -11.74 7.40
CA LEU A 17 -15.08 -10.92 7.98
C LEU A 17 -15.68 -9.81 8.85
N LYS A 18 -14.96 -9.47 9.90
CA LYS A 18 -15.32 -8.39 10.84
C LYS A 18 -14.47 -7.16 10.54
N PRO A 19 -14.96 -6.19 9.76
CA PRO A 19 -14.22 -4.96 9.50
C PRO A 19 -14.42 -3.97 10.63
N VAL A 20 -13.37 -3.23 10.98
CA VAL A 20 -13.41 -2.07 11.87
C VAL A 20 -12.82 -0.86 11.17
N CYS A 21 -13.43 0.29 11.33
CA CYS A 21 -12.96 1.54 10.78
C CYS A 21 -12.33 2.41 11.89
N LEU A 22 -11.04 2.63 11.82
CA LEU A 22 -10.33 3.50 12.77
C LEU A 22 -10.32 4.93 12.24
N ILE A 23 -11.24 5.74 12.74
CA ILE A 23 -11.49 7.11 12.33
C ILE A 23 -12.07 7.91 13.49
N GLY A 24 -12.00 9.23 13.40
CA GLY A 24 -12.61 10.15 14.36
C GLY A 24 -11.59 10.93 15.18
N ASN A 25 -12.09 11.64 16.20
CA ASN A 25 -11.26 12.38 17.14
C ASN A 25 -10.50 11.41 18.08
N GLN A 26 -9.66 11.97 18.94
CA GLN A 26 -8.83 11.15 19.83
C GLN A 26 -9.68 10.25 20.74
N ASP A 27 -10.77 10.75 21.29
CA ASP A 27 -11.62 9.98 22.20
C ASP A 27 -12.31 8.83 21.49
N ALA A 28 -12.85 9.07 20.29
CA ALA A 28 -13.47 8.04 19.46
C ALA A 28 -12.45 6.95 19.06
N ARG A 29 -11.23 7.34 18.68
CA ARG A 29 -10.17 6.40 18.36
C ARG A 29 -9.72 5.59 19.57
N ASN A 30 -9.57 6.22 20.72
CA ASN A 30 -9.19 5.54 21.96
C ASN A 30 -10.21 4.46 22.34
N GLU A 31 -11.48 4.72 22.15
CA GLU A 31 -12.55 3.75 22.38
C GLU A 31 -12.43 2.53 21.45
N ILE A 32 -12.23 2.75 20.15
CA ILE A 32 -12.03 1.69 19.17
C ILE A 32 -10.76 0.87 19.48
N ILE A 33 -9.68 1.53 19.82
CA ILE A 33 -8.41 0.88 20.19
C ILE A 33 -8.60 0.01 21.42
N ARG A 34 -9.21 0.54 22.48
CA ARG A 34 -9.41 -0.18 23.73
C ARG A 34 -10.35 -1.38 23.56
N ASP A 35 -11.48 -1.17 22.90
CA ASP A 35 -12.58 -2.15 22.91
C ASP A 35 -12.47 -3.17 21.78
N VAL A 36 -11.82 -2.82 20.68
CA VAL A 36 -11.72 -3.68 19.50
C VAL A 36 -10.27 -4.09 19.21
N LEU A 37 -9.37 -3.15 18.97
CA LEU A 37 -8.00 -3.49 18.56
C LEU A 37 -7.22 -4.18 19.68
N MET A 38 -7.30 -3.69 20.90
CA MET A 38 -6.69 -4.25 22.11
C MET A 38 -7.69 -5.04 22.95
N GLY A 39 -8.89 -5.27 22.45
CA GLY A 39 -9.93 -6.01 23.08
C GLY A 39 -9.75 -7.53 23.00
N PRO A 40 -10.83 -8.29 23.19
CA PRO A 40 -10.78 -9.75 23.14
C PRO A 40 -10.22 -10.27 21.82
N PRO A 41 -9.58 -11.46 21.80
CA PRO A 41 -9.14 -12.10 20.56
C PRO A 41 -10.29 -12.24 19.55
N ASN A 42 -9.99 -12.09 18.27
CA ASN A 42 -10.96 -12.18 17.17
C ASN A 42 -12.07 -11.10 17.19
N SER A 43 -11.82 -9.95 17.81
CA SER A 43 -12.75 -8.80 17.77
C SER A 43 -12.85 -8.15 16.40
N PHE A 44 -11.82 -8.28 15.56
CA PHE A 44 -11.82 -7.79 14.20
C PHE A 44 -10.94 -8.66 13.29
N ASP A 45 -11.20 -8.62 11.99
CA ASP A 45 -10.42 -9.29 10.96
C ASP A 45 -9.74 -8.30 10.02
N VAL A 46 -10.40 -7.17 9.76
CA VAL A 46 -9.92 -6.14 8.82
C VAL A 46 -9.97 -4.77 9.48
N LEU A 47 -8.86 -4.07 9.45
CA LEU A 47 -8.80 -2.67 9.87
C LEU A 47 -8.78 -1.77 8.64
N VAL A 48 -9.75 -0.88 8.54
CA VAL A 48 -9.85 0.15 7.50
C VAL A 48 -9.57 1.49 8.14
N THR A 49 -8.62 2.24 7.60
CA THR A 49 -8.26 3.54 8.14
C THR A 49 -7.70 4.47 7.07
N SER A 50 -7.45 5.72 7.42
CA SER A 50 -6.84 6.71 6.55
C SER A 50 -5.33 6.81 6.77
N TYR A 51 -4.63 7.43 5.83
CA TYR A 51 -3.20 7.74 5.96
C TYR A 51 -2.91 8.61 7.19
N GLU A 52 -3.77 9.59 7.46
CA GLU A 52 -3.62 10.46 8.62
C GLU A 52 -3.68 9.67 9.93
N MET A 53 -4.64 8.75 10.05
CA MET A 53 -4.79 7.91 11.25
C MET A 53 -3.62 6.95 11.43
N VAL A 54 -3.06 6.43 10.36
CA VAL A 54 -1.83 5.61 10.40
C VAL A 54 -0.67 6.39 11.03
N ILE A 55 -0.50 7.64 10.67
CA ILE A 55 0.54 8.49 11.24
C ILE A 55 0.28 8.75 12.73
N ARG A 56 -0.96 9.07 13.09
CA ARG A 56 -1.33 9.38 14.46
C ARG A 56 -1.28 8.18 15.40
N GLU A 57 -1.69 7.02 14.93
CA GLU A 57 -1.82 5.79 15.72
C GLU A 57 -0.74 4.74 15.40
N LYS A 58 0.38 5.18 14.85
CA LYS A 58 1.50 4.31 14.48
C LYS A 58 1.97 3.38 15.61
N GLY A 59 1.99 3.88 16.83
CA GLY A 59 2.45 3.13 18.00
C GLY A 59 1.57 1.91 18.31
N VAL A 60 0.27 2.05 18.15
CA VAL A 60 -0.69 0.94 18.31
C VAL A 60 -0.60 -0.02 17.13
N LEU A 61 -0.59 0.50 15.91
CA LEU A 61 -0.60 -0.32 14.68
C LEU A 61 0.68 -1.14 14.52
N LYS A 62 1.80 -0.68 15.02
CA LYS A 62 3.07 -1.43 15.02
C LYS A 62 3.08 -2.65 15.95
N LYS A 63 2.16 -2.75 16.87
CA LYS A 63 2.07 -3.90 17.80
C LYS A 63 1.54 -5.18 17.13
N PHE A 64 0.94 -5.05 15.95
CA PHE A 64 0.36 -6.17 15.22
C PHE A 64 1.33 -6.78 14.21
N ASN A 65 1.17 -8.07 13.99
CA ASN A 65 1.74 -8.77 12.84
C ASN A 65 0.62 -8.94 11.80
N TRP A 66 0.59 -8.05 10.83
CA TRP A 66 -0.44 -8.03 9.81
C TRP A 66 -0.23 -9.17 8.81
N ARG A 67 -1.27 -9.85 8.42
CA ARG A 67 -1.20 -10.83 7.34
C ARG A 67 -1.12 -10.14 5.99
N TYR A 68 -1.94 -9.14 5.79
CA TYR A 68 -1.96 -8.30 4.59
C TYR A 68 -1.88 -6.83 4.99
N LEU A 69 -1.06 -6.10 4.29
CA LEU A 69 -1.01 -4.64 4.32
C LEU A 69 -1.38 -4.13 2.92
N VAL A 70 -2.58 -3.54 2.81
CA VAL A 70 -3.12 -3.05 1.54
C VAL A 70 -3.12 -1.53 1.55
N ILE A 71 -2.48 -0.94 0.56
CA ILE A 71 -2.40 0.51 0.38
C ILE A 71 -3.20 0.89 -0.85
N ASP A 72 -4.30 1.60 -0.66
CA ASP A 72 -5.06 2.21 -1.74
C ASP A 72 -4.48 3.59 -2.07
N GLU A 73 -4.63 4.03 -3.32
CA GLU A 73 -4.00 5.27 -3.78
C GLU A 73 -2.49 5.30 -3.52
N ALA A 74 -1.80 4.26 -3.94
CA ALA A 74 -0.39 3.99 -3.60
C ALA A 74 0.60 5.07 -4.07
N HIS A 75 0.19 5.96 -4.97
CA HIS A 75 0.98 7.15 -5.34
C HIS A 75 1.32 8.03 -4.12
N ARG A 76 0.57 7.92 -3.02
CA ARG A 76 0.82 8.65 -1.78
C ARG A 76 2.11 8.21 -1.08
N ILE A 77 2.62 7.04 -1.36
CA ILE A 77 3.87 6.50 -0.79
C ILE A 77 5.03 6.45 -1.80
N LYS A 78 4.88 7.07 -2.95
CA LYS A 78 5.91 7.13 -3.98
C LYS A 78 7.20 7.87 -3.58
N ASN A 79 7.12 8.70 -2.56
CA ASN A 79 8.28 9.37 -1.97
C ASN A 79 8.70 8.60 -0.72
N GLU A 80 9.81 7.86 -0.81
CA GLU A 80 10.35 7.05 0.27
C GLU A 80 10.79 7.88 1.49
N LYS A 81 11.05 9.16 1.29
CA LYS A 81 11.46 10.09 2.36
C LYS A 81 10.28 10.73 3.09
N SER A 82 9.07 10.51 2.64
CA SER A 82 7.89 11.03 3.34
C SER A 82 7.69 10.30 4.67
N LYS A 83 7.19 11.03 5.66
CA LYS A 83 6.87 10.48 6.97
C LYS A 83 5.91 9.29 6.89
N LEU A 84 4.92 9.37 6.02
CA LEU A 84 3.97 8.29 5.78
C LEU A 84 4.67 7.03 5.24
N SER A 85 5.51 7.19 4.24
CA SER A 85 6.25 6.09 3.63
C SER A 85 7.16 5.39 4.63
N GLU A 86 7.89 6.16 5.44
CA GLU A 86 8.76 5.63 6.49
C GLU A 86 7.97 4.82 7.54
N ILE A 87 6.84 5.34 8.01
CA ILE A 87 5.99 4.67 9.00
C ILE A 87 5.43 3.37 8.47
N ILE A 88 4.89 3.38 7.25
CA ILE A 88 4.28 2.19 6.64
C ILE A 88 5.29 1.07 6.43
N ARG A 89 6.53 1.41 6.05
CA ARG A 89 7.60 0.42 5.89
C ARG A 89 7.98 -0.30 7.16
N GLU A 90 7.80 0.33 8.31
CA GLU A 90 8.11 -0.25 9.61
C GLU A 90 7.07 -1.27 10.08
N PHE A 91 5.89 -1.32 9.47
CA PHE A 91 4.87 -2.29 9.85
C PHE A 91 5.26 -3.70 9.40
N LYS A 92 5.08 -4.66 10.30
CA LYS A 92 5.30 -6.08 10.01
C LYS A 92 4.08 -6.64 9.30
N SER A 93 4.31 -7.25 8.14
CA SER A 93 3.26 -7.91 7.37
C SER A 93 3.81 -9.10 6.60
N THR A 94 2.97 -10.11 6.41
CA THR A 94 3.32 -11.29 5.60
C THR A 94 3.23 -10.94 4.12
N ASN A 95 2.20 -10.20 3.72
CA ASN A 95 1.94 -9.83 2.33
C ASN A 95 1.69 -8.33 2.23
N ARG A 96 2.02 -7.75 1.09
CA ARG A 96 1.79 -6.34 0.77
C ARG A 96 1.16 -6.21 -0.59
N LEU A 97 0.14 -5.35 -0.70
CA LEU A 97 -0.56 -5.06 -1.94
C LEU A 97 -0.70 -3.56 -2.10
N LEU A 98 -0.37 -3.07 -3.28
CA LEU A 98 -0.56 -1.67 -3.66
C LEU A 98 -1.64 -1.57 -4.73
N LEU A 99 -2.58 -0.66 -4.51
CA LEU A 99 -3.63 -0.31 -5.47
C LEU A 99 -3.42 1.13 -5.95
N THR A 100 -3.45 1.34 -7.25
CA THR A 100 -3.32 2.69 -7.81
C THR A 100 -4.05 2.79 -9.14
N GLY A 101 -4.75 3.91 -9.35
CA GLY A 101 -5.31 4.28 -10.65
C GLY A 101 -4.35 5.09 -11.51
N THR A 102 -3.24 5.55 -10.93
CA THR A 102 -2.24 6.31 -11.66
C THR A 102 -1.25 5.34 -12.29
N PRO A 103 -1.04 5.40 -13.61
CA PRO A 103 -0.03 4.57 -14.26
C PRO A 103 1.35 4.81 -13.64
N LEU A 104 2.10 3.76 -13.42
CA LEU A 104 3.50 3.81 -13.02
C LEU A 104 4.34 4.33 -14.21
N GLN A 105 4.13 5.60 -14.57
CA GLN A 105 4.75 6.22 -15.73
C GLN A 105 5.84 7.18 -15.30
N ASN A 106 6.92 7.21 -16.03
CA ASN A 106 7.84 8.33 -16.20
C ASN A 106 8.82 8.62 -15.07
N ASN A 107 8.74 8.00 -13.89
CA ASN A 107 9.72 8.24 -12.83
C ASN A 107 10.19 6.92 -12.22
N LEU A 108 11.40 6.54 -12.56
CA LEU A 108 12.01 5.30 -12.06
C LEU A 108 12.20 5.31 -10.54
N HIS A 109 12.45 6.49 -9.97
CA HIS A 109 12.61 6.64 -8.53
C HIS A 109 11.31 6.38 -7.77
N GLU A 110 10.19 6.87 -8.28
CA GLU A 110 8.86 6.57 -7.72
C GLU A 110 8.53 5.08 -7.81
N LEU A 111 8.86 4.45 -8.92
CA LEU A 111 8.70 3.01 -9.10
C LEU A 111 9.57 2.23 -8.10
N TRP A 112 10.81 2.66 -7.90
CA TRP A 112 11.69 2.06 -6.91
C TRP A 112 11.10 2.15 -5.50
N ALA A 113 10.54 3.29 -5.11
CA ALA A 113 9.92 3.46 -3.79
C ALA A 113 8.77 2.46 -3.56
N LEU A 114 7.95 2.20 -4.58
CA LEU A 114 6.89 1.21 -4.53
C LEU A 114 7.43 -0.22 -4.46
N LEU A 115 8.45 -0.55 -5.24
CA LEU A 115 9.11 -1.86 -5.22
C LEU A 115 9.84 -2.12 -3.91
N ASN A 116 10.49 -1.11 -3.35
CA ASN A 116 11.13 -1.19 -2.04
C ASN A 116 10.11 -1.48 -0.94
N PHE A 117 8.93 -0.87 -1.01
CA PHE A 117 7.84 -1.18 -0.08
C PHE A 117 7.35 -2.63 -0.22
N LEU A 118 7.15 -3.11 -1.44
CA LEU A 118 6.64 -4.46 -1.71
C LEU A 118 7.66 -5.56 -1.40
N LEU A 119 8.91 -5.34 -1.77
CA LEU A 119 9.99 -6.32 -1.74
C LEU A 119 11.27 -5.68 -1.17
N PRO A 120 11.29 -5.33 0.11
CA PRO A 120 12.41 -4.60 0.71
C PRO A 120 13.72 -5.40 0.71
N ASP A 121 13.66 -6.73 0.72
CA ASP A 121 14.86 -7.58 0.69
C ASP A 121 15.51 -7.64 -0.70
N VAL A 122 14.73 -7.42 -1.74
CA VAL A 122 15.20 -7.42 -3.14
C VAL A 122 15.61 -6.01 -3.58
N PHE A 123 14.80 -5.02 -3.26
CA PHE A 123 15.01 -3.63 -3.62
C PHE A 123 15.39 -2.81 -2.38
N ASN A 124 16.61 -3.01 -1.89
CA ASN A 124 17.10 -2.44 -0.64
C ASN A 124 17.91 -1.15 -0.80
N SER A 125 18.38 -0.82 -2.01
CA SER A 125 19.20 0.35 -2.30
C SER A 125 18.72 1.08 -3.55
N SER A 126 18.44 2.39 -3.40
CA SER A 126 18.10 3.26 -4.54
C SER A 126 19.30 3.49 -5.46
N ASP A 127 20.49 3.50 -4.91
CA ASP A 127 21.74 3.71 -5.68
C ASP A 127 21.98 2.55 -6.63
N ASP A 128 21.74 1.32 -6.19
CA ASP A 128 21.83 0.12 -7.04
C ASP A 128 20.79 0.17 -8.15
N PHE A 129 19.58 0.58 -7.84
CA PHE A 129 18.53 0.72 -8.84
C PHE A 129 18.86 1.80 -9.87
N ASP A 130 19.35 2.95 -9.43
CA ASP A 130 19.76 4.06 -10.30
C ASP A 130 20.96 3.68 -11.17
N SER A 131 21.90 2.88 -10.66
CA SER A 131 23.03 2.37 -11.44
C SER A 131 22.61 1.35 -12.50
N TRP A 132 21.62 0.54 -12.21
CA TRP A 132 21.05 -0.45 -13.13
C TRP A 132 20.28 0.21 -14.28
N PHE A 133 19.63 1.32 -13.99
CA PHE A 133 18.78 2.07 -14.90
C PHE A 133 19.32 3.47 -15.10
N ASN A 134 20.62 3.60 -15.40
CA ASN A 134 21.30 4.88 -15.59
C ASN A 134 20.38 5.93 -16.24
N THR A 135 19.90 6.85 -15.40
CA THR A 135 18.71 7.66 -15.62
C THR A 135 18.72 8.52 -16.88
N ASN A 136 19.89 8.84 -17.40
CA ASN A 136 20.02 9.66 -18.59
C ASN A 136 19.89 8.89 -19.91
N SER A 137 20.03 7.58 -19.88
CA SER A 137 19.92 6.72 -21.07
C SER A 137 18.62 5.92 -21.14
N CYS A 138 17.90 5.77 -20.03
CA CYS A 138 16.79 4.83 -19.92
C CYS A 138 15.46 5.33 -20.46
N LEU A 139 15.20 6.63 -20.39
CA LEU A 139 13.93 7.20 -20.86
C LEU A 139 13.81 7.19 -22.41
N GLY A 140 14.89 6.90 -23.12
CA GLY A 140 14.93 6.76 -24.57
C GLY A 140 15.13 5.33 -25.07
N ASP A 141 15.44 4.37 -24.19
CA ASP A 141 15.72 2.99 -24.57
C ASP A 141 14.51 2.08 -24.31
N LYS A 142 13.76 1.81 -25.38
CA LYS A 142 12.62 0.89 -25.34
C LYS A 142 12.99 -0.49 -24.80
N SER A 143 14.23 -0.97 -25.04
CA SER A 143 14.67 -2.29 -24.60
C SER A 143 14.76 -2.39 -23.08
N LEU A 144 15.10 -1.30 -22.41
CA LEU A 144 15.22 -1.25 -20.96
C LEU A 144 13.85 -1.19 -20.28
N VAL A 145 12.94 -0.40 -20.84
CA VAL A 145 11.53 -0.35 -20.39
C VAL A 145 10.87 -1.72 -20.55
N GLU A 146 11.11 -2.41 -21.66
CA GLU A 146 10.63 -3.76 -21.88
C GLU A 146 11.20 -4.77 -20.87
N ARG A 147 12.49 -4.69 -20.57
CA ARG A 147 13.13 -5.52 -19.53
C ARG A 147 12.53 -5.28 -18.17
N LEU A 148 12.31 -4.01 -17.81
CA LEU A 148 11.67 -3.65 -16.55
C LEU A 148 10.25 -4.21 -16.49
N HIS A 149 9.47 -4.11 -17.54
CA HIS A 149 8.14 -4.70 -17.63
C HIS A 149 8.18 -6.22 -17.48
N CYS A 150 9.15 -6.91 -18.06
CA CYS A 150 9.33 -8.35 -17.90
C CYS A 150 9.60 -8.74 -16.45
N VAL A 151 10.45 -8.00 -15.76
CA VAL A 151 10.77 -8.24 -14.34
C VAL A 151 9.55 -7.97 -13.45
N LEU A 152 8.75 -6.96 -13.76
CA LEU A 152 7.58 -6.57 -12.98
C LEU A 152 6.33 -7.42 -13.26
N ARG A 153 6.27 -8.09 -14.39
CA ARG A 153 5.09 -8.84 -14.83
C ARG A 153 4.52 -9.79 -13.77
N PRO A 154 5.31 -10.57 -13.02
CA PRO A 154 4.79 -11.43 -11.96
C PRO A 154 4.15 -10.69 -10.78
N PHE A 155 4.48 -9.41 -10.60
CA PHE A 155 4.11 -8.62 -9.44
C PHE A 155 3.08 -7.52 -9.77
N LEU A 156 2.81 -7.28 -11.04
CA LEU A 156 1.98 -6.17 -11.50
C LEU A 156 0.79 -6.67 -12.30
N LEU A 157 -0.41 -6.34 -11.83
CA LEU A 157 -1.65 -6.55 -12.56
C LEU A 157 -2.20 -5.20 -13.03
N ARG A 158 -2.21 -5.00 -14.34
CA ARG A 158 -2.77 -3.79 -14.95
C ARG A 158 -3.97 -4.12 -15.81
N ARG A 159 -5.04 -3.33 -15.68
CA ARG A 159 -6.21 -3.35 -16.56
C ARG A 159 -6.49 -1.95 -17.04
N LEU A 160 -6.71 -1.81 -18.32
CA LEU A 160 -7.17 -0.56 -18.91
C LEU A 160 -8.68 -0.47 -18.81
N LYS A 161 -9.19 0.74 -18.64
CA LYS A 161 -10.63 0.98 -18.54
C LYS A 161 -11.38 0.48 -19.79
N SER A 162 -10.80 0.68 -20.97
CA SER A 162 -11.31 0.17 -22.25
C SER A 162 -11.37 -1.36 -22.36
N GLU A 163 -10.61 -2.08 -21.56
CA GLU A 163 -10.61 -3.56 -21.55
C GLU A 163 -11.69 -4.13 -20.64
N VAL A 164 -12.06 -3.38 -19.60
CA VAL A 164 -12.99 -3.83 -18.55
C VAL A 164 -14.42 -3.34 -18.79
N GLU A 165 -14.58 -2.12 -19.27
CA GLU A 165 -15.88 -1.53 -19.63
C GLU A 165 -16.24 -1.87 -21.08
N LYS A 166 -16.53 -3.14 -21.34
CA LYS A 166 -17.23 -3.51 -22.58
C LYS A 166 -18.72 -3.18 -22.39
N LYS A 167 -19.19 -2.18 -23.14
CA LYS A 167 -20.63 -1.92 -23.27
C LYS A 167 -21.30 -3.09 -23.97
#